data_99509a2982d69db294c473f711f94d67
#
_entry.id   99509a2982d69db294c473f711f94d67
#
_cell.length_a   1.000
_cell.length_b   1.000
_cell.length_c   1.000
_cell.angle_alpha   90.00
_cell.angle_beta   90.00
_cell.angle_gamma   90.00
#
_symmetry.space_group_name_H-M   'P 1'
#
loop_
_entity.id
_entity.type
_entity.pdbx_description
1 polymer ?
#
loop_
_entity_poly.entity_id
_entity_poly.type
_entity_poly.pdbx_seq_one_letter_code
_entity_poly.pdbx_strand_id
1 'polypeptide(L)'
;MLKLVLINNSYKKILAHSININGTKLNKGKIIDKGDIKLLNNYGRQQIYIFEKTPEHISENKASFQISKHITGKNILINNPVNGRADLFSKINGLLDYDSKLLFNLNYSNDDLAVAMIKPLEIVKKNQLIGNVKILPYATTKKSLKKTLNIEKYLNFINVKKARNKNITLLISADEADTKSNNKIVSSVNSRLLNFDLNLKQVLYCKHNVNDIKNILLSKNIKNSNLLLLYGSTSIVDKNDIVPKALKKAKGKVIAYGAPTDPGNLLMYGTLKNKQVIGVPGCARSAVRNGFDLILEKTCYDFSIDKKVIAELSSGGLFKKVIRKK
;
A
#
# COMPACT_ATOMS: atom_id res chain seq x y z
N MET A 1 19.33 8.23 30.21
CA MET A 1 19.67 6.86 30.67
C MET A 1 18.68 6.45 31.76
N LEU A 2 18.23 5.20 31.77
CA LEU A 2 17.37 4.64 32.82
C LEU A 2 18.20 4.47 34.10
N LYS A 3 17.72 4.98 35.22
CA LYS A 3 18.40 4.87 36.54
C LYS A 3 17.38 4.58 37.63
N LEU A 4 17.75 3.73 38.57
CA LEU A 4 17.04 3.56 39.83
C LEU A 4 17.57 4.55 40.82
N VAL A 5 16.70 5.36 41.40
CA VAL A 5 17.09 6.41 42.36
C VAL A 5 16.21 6.40 43.60
N LEU A 6 16.72 6.87 44.71
CA LEU A 6 15.91 7.17 45.90
C LEU A 6 14.86 8.24 45.53
N ILE A 7 13.66 8.14 46.07
CA ILE A 7 12.53 9.04 45.74
C ILE A 7 12.92 10.51 45.97
N ASN A 8 13.60 10.82 47.03
CA ASN A 8 14.02 12.19 47.33
C ASN A 8 15.00 12.78 46.30
N ASN A 9 15.69 11.92 45.53
CA ASN A 9 16.61 12.32 44.47
C ASN A 9 15.92 12.37 43.07
N SER A 10 14.62 12.18 43.03
CA SER A 10 13.84 12.12 41.75
C SER A 10 13.26 13.46 41.31
N TYR A 11 13.37 14.52 42.10
CA TYR A 11 12.84 15.84 41.79
C TYR A 11 13.28 16.35 40.40
N LYS A 12 12.34 16.84 39.61
CA LYS A 12 12.55 17.29 38.23
C LYS A 12 13.11 16.23 37.27
N LYS A 13 13.12 14.96 37.66
CA LYS A 13 13.47 13.83 36.75
C LYS A 13 12.23 13.29 36.08
N ILE A 14 12.41 12.57 34.98
CA ILE A 14 11.32 11.97 34.20
C ILE A 14 11.02 10.58 34.78
N LEU A 15 9.76 10.33 35.15
CA LEU A 15 9.31 9.03 35.63
C LEU A 15 9.37 8.01 34.48
N ALA A 16 10.13 6.92 34.66
CA ALA A 16 10.35 5.94 33.60
C ALA A 16 9.20 4.94 33.46
N HIS A 17 8.47 4.63 34.49
CA HIS A 17 7.35 3.68 34.47
C HIS A 17 6.13 4.28 35.16
N SER A 18 4.94 4.03 34.61
CA SER A 18 3.70 4.44 35.28
C SER A 18 3.58 3.74 36.65
N ILE A 19 3.18 4.48 37.66
CA ILE A 19 2.99 3.99 39.04
C ILE A 19 1.53 4.26 39.39
N ASN A 20 0.83 3.25 39.90
CA ASN A 20 -0.52 3.42 40.44
C ASN A 20 -0.47 3.36 41.97
N ILE A 21 -1.01 4.37 42.60
CA ILE A 21 -1.03 4.51 44.07
C ILE A 21 -2.46 4.86 44.49
N ASN A 22 -3.16 3.92 45.12
CA ASN A 22 -4.51 4.10 45.63
C ASN A 22 -5.46 4.83 44.67
N GLY A 23 -5.47 4.41 43.41
CA GLY A 23 -6.30 5.03 42.35
C GLY A 23 -5.70 6.27 41.67
N THR A 24 -4.64 6.85 42.23
CA THR A 24 -3.89 7.94 41.58
C THR A 24 -2.81 7.36 40.69
N LYS A 25 -2.88 7.64 39.38
CA LYS A 25 -1.90 7.16 38.42
C LYS A 25 -0.88 8.23 38.07
N LEU A 26 0.38 7.98 38.43
CA LEU A 26 1.52 8.75 37.93
C LEU A 26 1.94 8.13 36.58
N ASN A 27 1.74 8.84 35.48
CA ASN A 27 2.03 8.32 34.16
C ASN A 27 3.54 8.35 33.88
N LYS A 28 4.01 7.35 33.13
CA LYS A 28 5.35 7.38 32.55
C LYS A 28 5.55 8.67 31.74
N GLY A 29 6.77 9.20 31.79
CA GLY A 29 7.11 10.47 31.12
C GLY A 29 6.76 11.73 31.93
N LYS A 30 6.05 11.61 33.07
CA LYS A 30 5.79 12.75 33.96
C LYS A 30 7.10 13.26 34.57
N ILE A 31 7.26 14.58 34.59
CA ILE A 31 8.33 15.21 35.37
C ILE A 31 7.89 15.22 36.84
N ILE A 32 8.69 14.58 37.70
CA ILE A 32 8.37 14.40 39.11
C ILE A 32 8.50 15.74 39.86
N ASP A 33 7.42 16.10 40.51
CA ASP A 33 7.33 17.30 41.37
C ASP A 33 7.41 16.93 42.87
N LYS A 34 7.36 17.96 43.75
CA LYS A 34 7.42 17.77 45.21
C LYS A 34 6.18 17.02 45.75
N GLY A 35 5.01 17.21 45.15
CA GLY A 35 3.78 16.51 45.51
C GLY A 35 3.87 15.02 45.22
N ASP A 36 4.43 14.65 44.04
CA ASP A 36 4.68 13.26 43.69
C ASP A 36 5.64 12.56 44.66
N ILE A 37 6.71 13.26 45.07
CA ILE A 37 7.68 12.74 46.05
C ILE A 37 6.96 12.46 47.37
N LYS A 38 6.14 13.40 47.87
CA LYS A 38 5.37 13.22 49.09
C LYS A 38 4.40 12.05 48.99
N LEU A 39 3.69 11.93 47.85
CA LEU A 39 2.75 10.83 47.58
C LEU A 39 3.48 9.48 47.59
N LEU A 40 4.62 9.38 46.90
CA LEU A 40 5.41 8.16 46.79
C LEU A 40 6.00 7.73 48.15
N ASN A 41 6.50 8.69 48.95
CA ASN A 41 7.01 8.42 50.30
C ASN A 41 5.91 7.94 51.25
N ASN A 42 4.72 8.58 51.20
CA ASN A 42 3.57 8.16 52.01
C ASN A 42 3.08 6.76 51.69
N TYR A 43 3.31 6.32 50.43
CA TYR A 43 2.99 4.93 49.99
C TYR A 43 4.09 3.93 50.39
N GLY A 44 5.14 4.35 51.04
CA GLY A 44 6.22 3.47 51.54
C GLY A 44 7.22 3.04 50.43
N ARG A 45 7.16 3.64 49.24
CA ARG A 45 8.20 3.39 48.26
C ARG A 45 9.51 4.04 48.65
N GLN A 46 10.61 3.36 48.38
CA GLN A 46 11.96 3.92 48.66
C GLN A 46 12.66 4.37 47.38
N GLN A 47 12.41 3.66 46.25
CA GLN A 47 13.11 3.90 45.00
C GLN A 47 12.13 3.86 43.81
N ILE A 48 12.50 4.59 42.77
CA ILE A 48 11.79 4.58 41.47
C ILE A 48 12.77 4.64 40.31
N TYR A 49 12.36 4.13 39.18
CA TYR A 49 13.08 4.29 37.94
C TYR A 49 12.78 5.65 37.31
N ILE A 50 13.84 6.39 37.01
CA ILE A 50 13.79 7.66 36.32
C ILE A 50 14.57 7.58 35.00
N PHE A 51 14.22 8.44 34.07
CA PHE A 51 15.02 8.68 32.87
C PHE A 51 15.78 10.01 33.06
N GLU A 52 17.10 9.95 33.02
CA GLU A 52 17.97 11.12 33.10
C GLU A 52 18.40 11.53 31.69
N LYS A 53 17.95 12.73 31.27
CA LYS A 53 18.30 13.33 30.00
C LYS A 53 19.58 14.13 30.12
N THR A 54 20.51 13.93 29.20
CA THR A 54 21.75 14.72 29.10
C THR A 54 21.69 15.62 27.85
N PRO A 55 22.60 16.58 27.67
CA PRO A 55 22.67 17.43 26.46
C PRO A 55 22.86 16.66 25.18
N GLU A 56 23.38 15.43 25.24
CA GLU A 56 23.56 14.53 24.09
C GLU A 56 22.26 13.79 23.65
N HIS A 57 21.21 13.89 24.47
CA HIS A 57 19.93 13.23 24.17
C HIS A 57 18.96 14.15 23.44
N ILE A 58 18.26 13.58 22.49
CA ILE A 58 17.11 14.16 21.78
C ILE A 58 15.86 13.42 22.25
N SER A 59 14.78 14.15 22.55
CA SER A 59 13.51 13.55 22.98
C SER A 59 12.95 12.61 21.91
N GLU A 60 12.26 11.56 22.36
CA GLU A 60 11.62 10.56 21.52
C GLU A 60 10.72 11.17 20.42
N ASN A 61 9.90 12.19 20.77
CA ASN A 61 9.03 12.86 19.81
C ASN A 61 9.83 13.61 18.72
N LYS A 62 10.87 14.34 19.12
CA LYS A 62 11.72 15.06 18.15
C LYS A 62 12.47 14.11 17.24
N ALA A 63 12.99 13.01 17.78
CA ALA A 63 13.73 12.01 17.00
C ALA A 63 12.80 11.25 16.04
N SER A 64 11.63 10.78 16.50
CA SER A 64 10.66 10.11 15.62
C SER A 64 10.18 11.00 14.48
N PHE A 65 9.94 12.30 14.74
CA PHE A 65 9.57 13.24 13.71
C PHE A 65 10.67 13.45 12.67
N GLN A 66 11.91 13.63 13.11
CA GLN A 66 13.05 13.84 12.20
C GLN A 66 13.31 12.61 11.32
N ILE A 67 13.24 11.40 11.90
CA ILE A 67 13.38 10.16 11.12
C ILE A 67 12.22 10.01 10.15
N SER A 68 10.97 10.22 10.61
CA SER A 68 9.80 10.17 9.73
C SER A 68 9.95 11.10 8.54
N LYS A 69 10.36 12.36 8.79
CA LYS A 69 10.59 13.36 7.74
C LYS A 69 11.70 12.95 6.76
N HIS A 70 12.73 12.27 7.26
CA HIS A 70 13.85 11.82 6.43
C HIS A 70 13.47 10.66 5.50
N ILE A 71 12.74 9.66 6.04
CA ILE A 71 12.42 8.44 5.29
C ILE A 71 11.20 8.57 4.38
N THR A 72 10.30 9.53 4.64
CA THR A 72 9.10 9.72 3.84
C THR A 72 9.29 10.75 2.74
N GLY A 73 8.82 10.40 1.56
CA GLY A 73 8.84 11.25 0.38
C GLY A 73 7.44 11.76 0.00
N LYS A 74 7.04 11.55 -1.24
CA LYS A 74 5.82 12.14 -1.81
C LYS A 74 4.54 11.53 -1.25
N ASN A 75 3.52 12.39 -1.07
CA ASN A 75 2.14 12.04 -0.75
C ASN A 75 1.95 11.34 0.61
N ILE A 76 2.82 11.58 1.57
CA ILE A 76 2.71 11.08 2.94
C ILE A 76 2.53 12.27 3.90
N LEU A 77 1.59 12.14 4.82
CA LEU A 77 1.36 13.03 5.94
C LEU A 77 1.95 12.38 7.19
N ILE A 78 2.72 13.15 7.94
CA ILE A 78 3.25 12.76 9.26
C ILE A 78 2.45 13.54 10.30
N ASN A 79 1.83 12.86 11.26
CA ASN A 79 1.19 13.55 12.36
C ASN A 79 2.19 13.99 13.44
N ASN A 80 1.75 14.85 14.36
CA ASN A 80 2.56 15.24 15.49
C ASN A 80 2.83 14.02 16.39
N PRO A 81 4.12 13.72 16.68
CA PRO A 81 4.47 12.57 17.49
C PRO A 81 3.96 12.65 18.92
N VAL A 82 3.45 11.54 19.43
CA VAL A 82 3.01 11.38 20.81
C VAL A 82 3.71 10.16 21.41
N ASN A 83 4.33 10.32 22.58
CA ASN A 83 5.09 9.26 23.26
C ASN A 83 6.12 8.58 22.33
N GLY A 84 6.83 9.37 21.52
CA GLY A 84 7.87 8.90 20.60
C GLY A 84 7.35 8.22 19.33
N ARG A 85 6.05 8.24 19.05
CA ARG A 85 5.44 7.63 17.86
C ARG A 85 4.92 8.71 16.93
N ALA A 86 5.37 8.68 15.69
CA ALA A 86 4.85 9.44 14.56
C ALA A 86 4.10 8.48 13.63
N ASP A 87 2.83 8.73 13.39
CA ASP A 87 2.02 7.97 12.46
C ASP A 87 2.12 8.57 11.06
N LEU A 88 2.17 7.70 10.05
CA LEU A 88 2.30 8.04 8.65
C LEU A 88 0.98 7.73 7.93
N PHE A 89 0.41 8.73 7.25
CA PHE A 89 -0.86 8.61 6.53
C PHE A 89 -0.67 8.93 5.05
N SER A 90 -1.43 8.26 4.20
CA SER A 90 -1.48 8.62 2.79
C SER A 90 -2.26 9.92 2.57
N LYS A 91 -1.72 10.84 1.77
CA LYS A 91 -2.41 12.08 1.34
C LYS A 91 -3.37 11.85 0.17
N ILE A 92 -3.25 10.73 -0.53
CA ILE A 92 -3.99 10.44 -1.76
C ILE A 92 -4.44 8.97 -1.81
N ASN A 93 -5.36 8.65 -2.71
CA ASN A 93 -5.52 7.28 -3.19
C ASN A 93 -4.30 6.93 -4.04
N GLY A 94 -3.62 5.82 -3.73
CA GLY A 94 -2.37 5.53 -4.41
C GLY A 94 -1.78 4.18 -4.08
N LEU A 95 -0.60 3.93 -4.62
CA LEU A 95 0.18 2.73 -4.37
C LEU A 95 1.30 3.05 -3.37
N LEU A 96 1.34 2.32 -2.26
CA LEU A 96 2.46 2.42 -1.32
C LEU A 96 3.70 1.78 -1.93
N ASP A 97 4.75 2.56 -2.06
CA ASP A 97 6.00 2.15 -2.70
C ASP A 97 7.19 2.40 -1.79
N TYR A 98 7.86 1.32 -1.41
CA TYR A 98 9.13 1.34 -0.68
C TYR A 98 9.89 0.03 -0.85
N ASP A 99 11.21 0.08 -0.67
CA ASP A 99 12.07 -1.11 -0.66
C ASP A 99 12.05 -1.78 0.73
N SER A 100 11.53 -3.01 0.80
CA SER A 100 11.48 -3.80 2.03
C SER A 100 12.85 -4.11 2.62
N LYS A 101 13.92 -4.21 1.79
CA LYS A 101 15.29 -4.43 2.26
C LYS A 101 15.83 -3.17 2.96
N LEU A 102 15.48 -1.98 2.45
CA LEU A 102 15.85 -0.73 3.12
C LEU A 102 15.13 -0.58 4.45
N LEU A 103 13.83 -0.92 4.51
CA LEU A 103 13.08 -0.92 5.76
C LEU A 103 13.65 -1.92 6.78
N PHE A 104 13.99 -3.13 6.35
CA PHE A 104 14.67 -4.12 7.19
C PHE A 104 15.99 -3.58 7.72
N ASN A 105 16.87 -3.05 6.86
CA ASN A 105 18.17 -2.52 7.24
C ASN A 105 18.05 -1.35 8.21
N LEU A 106 17.05 -0.48 8.02
CA LEU A 106 16.78 0.65 8.91
C LEU A 106 16.47 0.17 10.34
N ASN A 107 15.57 -0.81 10.48
CA ASN A 107 15.22 -1.39 11.77
C ASN A 107 16.39 -2.19 12.38
N TYR A 108 17.12 -2.96 11.55
CA TYR A 108 18.23 -3.79 12.01
C TYR A 108 19.44 -2.98 12.51
N SER A 109 19.65 -1.78 11.96
CA SER A 109 20.83 -0.97 12.25
C SER A 109 20.69 -0.03 13.47
N ASN A 110 19.50 0.06 14.08
CA ASN A 110 19.22 0.99 15.16
C ASN A 110 18.23 0.43 16.18
N ASP A 111 18.74 -0.06 17.30
CA ASP A 111 17.95 -0.68 18.39
C ASP A 111 17.00 0.30 19.09
N ASP A 112 17.22 1.61 18.96
CA ASP A 112 16.33 2.64 19.52
C ASP A 112 15.10 2.89 18.65
N LEU A 113 15.04 2.30 17.44
CA LEU A 113 14.06 2.62 16.40
C LEU A 113 13.21 1.41 16.03
N ALA A 114 11.90 1.63 15.88
CA ALA A 114 11.00 0.69 15.27
C ALA A 114 10.15 1.41 14.22
N VAL A 115 10.27 0.98 12.95
CA VAL A 115 9.45 1.45 11.83
C VAL A 115 8.58 0.29 11.34
N ALA A 116 7.28 0.42 11.52
CA ALA A 116 6.30 -0.57 11.05
C ALA A 116 5.48 0.01 9.90
N MET A 117 5.35 -0.77 8.82
CA MET A 117 4.61 -0.38 7.60
C MET A 117 3.65 -1.49 7.18
N ILE A 118 2.55 -1.14 6.53
CA ILE A 118 1.79 -2.11 5.74
C ILE A 118 2.66 -2.57 4.55
N LYS A 119 2.30 -3.69 3.90
CA LYS A 119 3.13 -4.25 2.82
C LYS A 119 3.34 -3.27 1.67
N PRO A 120 4.53 -3.26 1.03
CA PRO A 120 4.73 -2.47 -0.18
C PRO A 120 3.84 -2.97 -1.32
N LEU A 121 3.56 -2.11 -2.26
CA LEU A 121 2.69 -2.34 -3.40
C LEU A 121 1.21 -2.60 -3.04
N GLU A 122 0.79 -2.25 -1.83
CA GLU A 122 -0.63 -2.20 -1.48
C GLU A 122 -1.27 -0.88 -1.95
N ILE A 123 -2.51 -0.99 -2.43
CA ILE A 123 -3.33 0.18 -2.74
C ILE A 123 -3.86 0.77 -1.44
N VAL A 124 -3.60 2.04 -1.25
CA VAL A 124 -4.00 2.78 -0.05
C VAL A 124 -4.97 3.90 -0.38
N LYS A 125 -5.85 4.21 0.56
CA LYS A 125 -6.82 5.31 0.45
C LYS A 125 -6.25 6.58 1.08
N LYS A 126 -6.73 7.72 0.62
CA LYS A 126 -6.47 9.00 1.29
C LYS A 126 -6.85 8.91 2.78
N ASN A 127 -5.97 9.45 3.64
CA ASN A 127 -6.06 9.42 5.10
C ASN A 127 -5.94 8.02 5.73
N GLN A 128 -5.56 6.99 4.98
CA GLN A 128 -5.27 5.68 5.55
C GLN A 128 -3.93 5.70 6.29
N LEU A 129 -3.88 5.10 7.50
CA LEU A 129 -2.63 4.82 8.21
C LEU A 129 -1.83 3.78 7.41
N ILE A 130 -0.60 4.14 7.03
CA ILE A 130 0.28 3.29 6.22
C ILE A 130 1.48 2.77 6.98
N GLY A 131 1.78 3.36 8.12
CA GLY A 131 2.87 2.95 9.00
C GLY A 131 3.10 3.91 10.14
N ASN A 132 4.10 3.62 10.95
CA ASN A 132 4.54 4.50 12.02
C ASN A 132 6.04 4.37 12.27
N VAL A 133 6.60 5.43 12.86
CA VAL A 133 7.98 5.51 13.34
C VAL A 133 7.95 5.68 14.83
N LYS A 134 8.53 4.77 15.59
CA LYS A 134 8.59 4.78 17.05
C LYS A 134 10.02 4.82 17.53
N ILE A 135 10.34 5.75 18.40
CA ILE A 135 11.55 5.71 19.23
C ILE A 135 11.20 4.95 20.51
N LEU A 136 11.91 3.87 20.76
CA LEU A 136 11.61 2.94 21.86
C LEU A 136 11.96 3.53 23.24
N PRO A 137 13.16 4.12 23.46
CA PRO A 137 13.49 4.80 24.70
C PRO A 137 12.89 6.22 24.77
N TYR A 138 12.84 6.82 25.93
CA TYR A 138 12.35 8.21 26.13
C TYR A 138 13.18 9.30 25.42
N ALA A 139 14.40 8.97 25.07
CA ALA A 139 15.27 9.78 24.23
C ALA A 139 16.33 8.89 23.59
N THR A 140 16.80 9.27 22.43
CA THR A 140 17.94 8.67 21.76
C THR A 140 19.10 9.64 21.72
N THR A 141 20.32 9.16 21.46
CA THR A 141 21.49 10.03 21.37
C THR A 141 21.54 10.77 20.03
N LYS A 142 22.10 11.99 20.03
CA LYS A 142 22.38 12.73 18.79
C LYS A 142 23.23 11.90 17.82
N LYS A 143 24.15 11.08 18.33
CA LYS A 143 25.01 10.19 17.52
C LYS A 143 24.18 9.11 16.82
N SER A 144 23.29 8.42 17.56
CA SER A 144 22.40 7.39 16.99
C SER A 144 21.49 7.97 15.92
N LEU A 145 20.87 9.13 16.20
CA LEU A 145 20.02 9.82 15.23
C LEU A 145 20.79 10.23 13.97
N LYS A 146 21.96 10.86 14.12
CA LYS A 146 22.80 11.26 12.97
C LYS A 146 23.23 10.06 12.14
N LYS A 147 23.57 8.92 12.78
CA LYS A 147 23.91 7.68 12.06
C LYS A 147 22.77 7.26 11.10
N THR A 148 21.51 7.38 11.52
CA THR A 148 20.36 7.08 10.67
C THR A 148 20.14 8.13 9.57
N LEU A 149 20.18 9.43 9.94
CA LEU A 149 19.90 10.53 9.01
C LEU A 149 20.99 10.72 7.92
N ASN A 150 22.23 10.32 8.20
CA ASN A 150 23.33 10.45 7.26
C ASN A 150 23.38 9.33 6.20
N ILE A 151 22.50 8.32 6.29
CA ILE A 151 22.41 7.28 5.28
C ILE A 151 21.52 7.76 4.14
N GLU A 152 22.13 8.22 3.06
CA GLU A 152 21.48 8.83 1.91
C GLU A 152 20.39 7.95 1.29
N LYS A 153 20.61 6.63 1.24
CA LYS A 153 19.61 5.68 0.72
C LYS A 153 18.31 5.63 1.50
N TYR A 154 18.27 6.14 2.74
CA TYR A 154 17.04 6.25 3.52
C TYR A 154 16.26 7.53 3.24
N LEU A 155 16.82 8.46 2.49
CA LEU A 155 16.15 9.70 2.14
C LEU A 155 14.97 9.43 1.20
N ASN A 156 13.76 9.77 1.63
CA ASN A 156 12.54 9.72 0.82
C ASN A 156 12.26 8.35 0.16
N PHE A 157 12.70 7.23 0.79
CA PHE A 157 12.51 5.92 0.18
C PHE A 157 11.09 5.37 0.29
N ILE A 158 10.25 5.93 1.19
CA ILE A 158 8.84 5.56 1.34
C ILE A 158 7.97 6.60 0.65
N ASN A 159 7.15 6.17 -0.31
CA ASN A 159 6.32 7.06 -1.12
C ASN A 159 4.91 6.47 -1.31
N VAL A 160 3.93 7.33 -1.58
CA VAL A 160 2.66 6.90 -2.18
C VAL A 160 2.61 7.43 -3.61
N LYS A 161 2.60 6.50 -4.57
CA LYS A 161 2.53 6.82 -6.01
C LYS A 161 1.09 7.04 -6.42
N LYS A 162 0.83 8.10 -7.16
CA LYS A 162 -0.45 8.32 -7.83
C LYS A 162 -0.52 7.47 -9.09
N ALA A 163 -1.69 6.90 -9.40
CA ALA A 163 -1.91 6.26 -10.68
C ALA A 163 -1.69 7.27 -11.82
N ARG A 164 -1.13 6.80 -12.93
CA ARG A 164 -0.97 7.66 -14.12
C ARG A 164 -2.33 7.90 -14.77
N ASN A 165 -2.52 9.12 -15.25
CA ASN A 165 -3.72 9.43 -16.02
C ASN A 165 -3.70 8.62 -17.33
N LYS A 166 -4.63 7.68 -17.44
CA LYS A 166 -4.75 6.79 -18.61
C LYS A 166 -6.09 6.99 -19.30
N ASN A 167 -6.04 7.04 -20.63
CA ASN A 167 -7.24 6.93 -21.46
C ASN A 167 -7.58 5.44 -21.59
N ILE A 168 -8.59 5.01 -20.85
CA ILE A 168 -9.00 3.61 -20.74
C ILE A 168 -10.24 3.39 -21.59
N THR A 169 -10.14 2.43 -22.51
CA THR A 169 -11.27 2.00 -23.37
C THR A 169 -11.65 0.57 -23.00
N LEU A 170 -12.93 0.36 -22.73
CA LEU A 170 -13.53 -0.96 -22.61
C LEU A 170 -14.18 -1.32 -23.93
N LEU A 171 -13.71 -2.39 -24.58
CA LEU A 171 -14.36 -3.01 -25.73
C LEU A 171 -15.16 -4.21 -25.24
N ILE A 172 -16.46 -4.17 -25.45
CA ILE A 172 -17.39 -5.26 -25.17
C ILE A 172 -17.75 -5.93 -26.50
N SER A 173 -17.40 -7.20 -26.64
CA SER A 173 -17.78 -8.00 -27.79
C SER A 173 -18.86 -9.01 -27.40
N ALA A 174 -20.04 -8.88 -28.00
CA ALA A 174 -21.20 -9.75 -27.79
C ALA A 174 -21.95 -9.95 -29.09
N ASP A 175 -22.54 -11.13 -29.27
CA ASP A 175 -23.34 -11.42 -30.46
C ASP A 175 -24.72 -10.74 -30.44
N GLU A 176 -25.27 -10.58 -29.24
CA GLU A 176 -26.49 -9.81 -28.99
C GLU A 176 -26.26 -8.77 -27.88
N ALA A 177 -27.01 -7.66 -27.95
CA ALA A 177 -26.91 -6.58 -27.00
C ALA A 177 -27.56 -6.94 -25.63
N ASP A 178 -26.96 -7.84 -24.83
CA ASP A 178 -27.34 -8.05 -23.44
C ASP A 178 -27.00 -6.81 -22.62
N THR A 179 -27.89 -5.83 -22.65
CA THR A 179 -27.73 -4.54 -21.96
C THR A 179 -27.51 -4.71 -20.46
N LYS A 180 -28.15 -5.69 -19.83
CA LYS A 180 -28.03 -5.93 -18.37
C LYS A 180 -26.63 -6.45 -18.02
N SER A 181 -26.08 -7.38 -18.78
CA SER A 181 -24.72 -7.90 -18.57
C SER A 181 -23.67 -6.85 -18.90
N ASN A 182 -23.87 -6.11 -19.98
CA ASN A 182 -22.97 -5.03 -20.41
C ASN A 182 -22.91 -3.90 -19.37
N ASN A 183 -24.04 -3.48 -18.81
CA ASN A 183 -24.07 -2.47 -17.76
C ASN A 183 -23.37 -2.95 -16.48
N LYS A 184 -23.48 -4.24 -16.12
CA LYS A 184 -22.77 -4.80 -14.97
C LYS A 184 -21.26 -4.74 -15.14
N ILE A 185 -20.72 -5.10 -16.30
CA ILE A 185 -19.26 -5.06 -16.51
C ILE A 185 -18.75 -3.63 -16.57
N VAL A 186 -19.45 -2.69 -17.21
CA VAL A 186 -19.11 -1.26 -17.24
C VAL A 186 -19.06 -0.69 -15.82
N SER A 187 -20.11 -0.90 -15.03
CA SER A 187 -20.18 -0.44 -13.64
C SER A 187 -19.08 -1.07 -12.78
N SER A 188 -18.84 -2.37 -12.93
CA SER A 188 -17.81 -3.09 -12.16
C SER A 188 -16.39 -2.63 -12.49
N VAL A 189 -16.10 -2.37 -13.77
CA VAL A 189 -14.79 -1.84 -14.19
C VAL A 189 -14.62 -0.40 -13.69
N ASN A 190 -15.63 0.46 -13.85
CA ASN A 190 -15.57 1.82 -13.33
C ASN A 190 -15.35 1.87 -11.81
N SER A 191 -16.08 1.07 -11.05
CA SER A 191 -15.91 0.98 -9.59
C SER A 191 -14.47 0.64 -9.19
N ARG A 192 -13.79 -0.23 -9.95
CA ARG A 192 -12.37 -0.54 -9.74
C ARG A 192 -11.45 0.63 -10.05
N LEU A 193 -11.71 1.31 -11.17
CA LEU A 193 -10.91 2.45 -11.63
C LEU A 193 -11.01 3.66 -10.68
N LEU A 194 -12.16 3.86 -10.04
CA LEU A 194 -12.35 4.91 -9.04
C LEU A 194 -11.44 4.75 -7.83
N ASN A 195 -10.99 3.54 -7.49
CA ASN A 195 -9.98 3.34 -6.43
C ASN A 195 -8.61 3.96 -6.78
N PHE A 196 -8.40 4.32 -8.04
CA PHE A 196 -7.16 4.91 -8.56
C PHE A 196 -7.36 6.37 -9.02
N ASP A 197 -8.52 6.97 -8.74
CA ASP A 197 -8.96 8.27 -9.29
C ASP A 197 -9.01 8.26 -10.83
N LEU A 198 -9.32 7.10 -11.43
CA LEU A 198 -9.45 6.89 -12.87
C LEU A 198 -10.90 6.53 -13.22
N ASN A 199 -11.24 6.66 -14.51
CA ASN A 199 -12.54 6.25 -15.05
C ASN A 199 -12.40 5.72 -16.48
N LEU A 200 -13.41 5.02 -16.96
CA LEU A 200 -13.53 4.70 -18.38
C LEU A 200 -13.72 5.99 -19.18
N LYS A 201 -12.91 6.18 -20.20
CA LYS A 201 -13.06 7.30 -21.16
C LYS A 201 -14.00 6.93 -22.31
N GLN A 202 -14.10 5.64 -22.62
CA GLN A 202 -14.88 5.17 -23.74
C GLN A 202 -15.30 3.72 -23.54
N VAL A 203 -16.51 3.39 -23.98
CA VAL A 203 -17.00 2.00 -24.12
C VAL A 203 -17.36 1.80 -25.58
N LEU A 204 -16.84 0.74 -26.18
CA LEU A 204 -17.09 0.34 -27.57
C LEU A 204 -17.75 -1.02 -27.58
N TYR A 205 -18.55 -1.26 -28.60
CA TYR A 205 -19.28 -2.52 -28.80
C TYR A 205 -19.01 -3.09 -30.20
N CYS A 206 -18.94 -4.41 -30.30
CA CYS A 206 -18.89 -5.11 -31.58
C CYS A 206 -19.42 -6.53 -31.42
N LYS A 207 -19.67 -7.23 -32.57
CA LYS A 207 -19.99 -8.65 -32.54
C LYS A 207 -18.83 -9.47 -32.01
N HIS A 208 -19.14 -10.60 -31.37
CA HIS A 208 -18.13 -11.48 -30.77
C HIS A 208 -17.50 -12.40 -31.79
N ASN A 209 -16.72 -11.82 -32.70
CA ASN A 209 -15.91 -12.55 -33.66
C ASN A 209 -14.55 -11.88 -33.90
N VAL A 210 -13.63 -12.63 -34.45
CA VAL A 210 -12.24 -12.22 -34.66
C VAL A 210 -12.10 -10.97 -35.52
N ASN A 211 -12.91 -10.85 -36.57
CA ASN A 211 -12.78 -9.77 -37.56
C ASN A 211 -13.31 -8.45 -36.99
N ASP A 212 -14.45 -8.45 -36.34
CA ASP A 212 -15.04 -7.23 -35.76
C ASP A 212 -14.18 -6.68 -34.63
N ILE A 213 -13.70 -7.54 -33.71
CA ILE A 213 -12.76 -7.12 -32.67
C ILE A 213 -11.48 -6.55 -33.30
N LYS A 214 -10.87 -7.24 -34.28
CA LYS A 214 -9.69 -6.76 -35.02
C LYS A 214 -9.94 -5.39 -35.64
N ASN A 215 -11.10 -5.19 -36.29
CA ASN A 215 -11.42 -3.93 -36.96
C ASN A 215 -11.49 -2.77 -35.95
N ILE A 216 -12.11 -2.98 -34.79
CA ILE A 216 -12.09 -1.96 -33.71
C ILE A 216 -10.65 -1.71 -33.20
N LEU A 217 -9.85 -2.77 -33.02
CA LEU A 217 -8.44 -2.63 -32.56
C LEU A 217 -7.55 -1.91 -33.59
N LEU A 218 -7.92 -1.84 -34.85
CA LEU A 218 -7.21 -1.09 -35.88
C LEU A 218 -7.85 0.27 -36.20
N SER A 219 -9.02 0.56 -35.66
CA SER A 219 -9.77 1.77 -35.93
C SER A 219 -9.18 3.03 -35.26
N LYS A 220 -9.62 4.20 -35.74
CA LYS A 220 -9.31 5.50 -35.14
C LYS A 220 -9.88 5.65 -33.71
N ASN A 221 -10.93 4.89 -33.39
CA ASN A 221 -11.63 4.96 -32.11
C ASN A 221 -10.73 4.67 -30.91
N ILE A 222 -9.71 3.82 -31.07
CA ILE A 222 -8.75 3.52 -29.98
C ILE A 222 -7.46 4.33 -30.05
N LYS A 223 -7.35 5.31 -30.97
CA LYS A 223 -6.09 6.06 -31.20
C LYS A 223 -5.52 6.63 -29.90
N ASN A 224 -6.35 7.26 -29.11
CA ASN A 224 -5.96 7.95 -27.86
C ASN A 224 -5.96 7.04 -26.63
N SER A 225 -6.33 5.77 -26.75
CA SER A 225 -6.31 4.82 -25.64
C SER A 225 -4.88 4.45 -25.25
N ASN A 226 -4.62 4.35 -23.94
CA ASN A 226 -3.37 3.81 -23.39
C ASN A 226 -3.58 2.38 -22.88
N LEU A 227 -4.79 2.09 -22.37
CA LEU A 227 -5.19 0.80 -21.85
C LEU A 227 -6.47 0.36 -22.55
N LEU A 228 -6.45 -0.83 -23.10
CA LEU A 228 -7.60 -1.50 -23.72
C LEU A 228 -8.03 -2.67 -22.84
N LEU A 229 -9.28 -2.67 -22.42
CA LEU A 229 -9.92 -3.76 -21.71
C LEU A 229 -10.84 -4.48 -22.69
N LEU A 230 -10.56 -5.75 -23.00
CA LEU A 230 -11.31 -6.54 -23.95
C LEU A 230 -12.17 -7.54 -23.19
N TYR A 231 -13.48 -7.33 -23.20
CA TYR A 231 -14.46 -8.21 -22.58
C TYR A 231 -15.28 -8.94 -23.67
N GLY A 232 -15.27 -10.27 -23.61
CA GLY A 232 -16.02 -11.12 -24.54
C GLY A 232 -17.29 -11.68 -23.91
N SER A 233 -18.30 -12.01 -24.75
CA SER A 233 -19.49 -12.76 -24.31
C SER A 233 -19.14 -14.16 -23.80
N THR A 234 -18.02 -14.74 -24.27
CA THR A 234 -17.44 -15.98 -23.75
C THR A 234 -16.15 -15.73 -22.99
N SER A 235 -15.84 -16.64 -22.06
CA SER A 235 -14.54 -16.62 -21.39
C SER A 235 -13.42 -17.02 -22.34
N ILE A 236 -12.24 -16.44 -22.14
CA ILE A 236 -11.04 -16.81 -22.91
C ILE A 236 -10.53 -18.15 -22.38
N VAL A 237 -10.78 -19.25 -23.08
CA VAL A 237 -10.44 -20.61 -22.62
C VAL A 237 -9.21 -21.20 -23.31
N ASP A 238 -8.71 -20.57 -24.39
CA ASP A 238 -7.56 -21.03 -25.16
C ASP A 238 -6.76 -19.88 -25.78
N LYS A 239 -5.48 -20.14 -26.10
CA LYS A 239 -4.58 -19.18 -26.77
C LYS A 239 -5.02 -18.80 -28.18
N ASN A 240 -5.88 -19.62 -28.80
CA ASN A 240 -6.43 -19.44 -30.14
C ASN A 240 -7.89 -19.00 -30.12
N ASP A 241 -8.41 -18.68 -28.93
CA ASP A 241 -9.76 -18.16 -28.77
C ASP A 241 -9.95 -16.82 -29.48
N ILE A 242 -11.18 -16.35 -29.60
CA ILE A 242 -11.58 -15.17 -30.37
C ILE A 242 -10.78 -13.94 -30.01
N VAL A 243 -10.69 -13.60 -28.73
CA VAL A 243 -10.03 -12.37 -28.27
C VAL A 243 -8.50 -12.40 -28.45
N PRO A 244 -7.74 -13.44 -28.03
CA PRO A 244 -6.32 -13.56 -28.33
C PRO A 244 -6.02 -13.58 -29.84
N LYS A 245 -6.85 -14.28 -30.63
CA LYS A 245 -6.69 -14.36 -32.08
C LYS A 245 -6.91 -13.02 -32.76
N ALA A 246 -7.93 -12.27 -32.34
CA ALA A 246 -8.19 -10.92 -32.85
C ALA A 246 -7.02 -9.97 -32.54
N LEU A 247 -6.48 -10.00 -31.30
CA LEU A 247 -5.32 -9.20 -30.93
C LEU A 247 -4.11 -9.52 -31.82
N LYS A 248 -3.79 -10.81 -32.01
CA LYS A 248 -2.69 -11.25 -32.89
C LYS A 248 -2.91 -10.77 -34.33
N LYS A 249 -4.13 -10.92 -34.88
CA LYS A 249 -4.47 -10.44 -36.25
C LYS A 249 -4.42 -8.91 -36.37
N ALA A 250 -4.61 -8.16 -35.28
CA ALA A 250 -4.39 -6.71 -35.22
C ALA A 250 -2.91 -6.33 -35.09
N LYS A 251 -1.96 -7.29 -35.20
CA LYS A 251 -0.51 -7.12 -34.96
C LYS A 251 -0.16 -6.80 -33.52
N GLY A 252 -1.03 -7.14 -32.56
CA GLY A 252 -0.73 -7.10 -31.14
C GLY A 252 0.01 -8.36 -30.67
N LYS A 253 0.59 -8.29 -29.48
CA LYS A 253 1.33 -9.38 -28.84
C LYS A 253 0.59 -9.85 -27.60
N VAL A 254 0.29 -11.15 -27.51
CA VAL A 254 -0.15 -11.81 -26.28
C VAL A 254 1.09 -12.16 -25.46
N ILE A 255 1.25 -11.53 -24.29
CA ILE A 255 2.39 -11.74 -23.38
C ILE A 255 2.10 -12.92 -22.45
N ALA A 256 0.90 -12.94 -21.87
CA ALA A 256 0.45 -14.02 -21.02
C ALA A 256 -1.01 -14.36 -21.30
N TYR A 257 -1.30 -15.64 -21.21
CA TYR A 257 -2.64 -16.20 -21.20
C TYR A 257 -2.79 -17.03 -19.93
N GLY A 258 -3.86 -16.75 -19.19
CA GLY A 258 -4.07 -17.30 -17.87
C GLY A 258 -3.22 -16.63 -16.80
N ALA A 259 -3.72 -16.67 -15.57
CA ALA A 259 -3.01 -16.24 -14.38
C ALA A 259 -3.27 -17.22 -13.24
N PRO A 260 -2.29 -17.45 -12.35
CA PRO A 260 -2.45 -18.37 -11.21
C PRO A 260 -3.26 -17.69 -10.09
N THR A 261 -4.52 -17.36 -10.38
CA THR A 261 -5.44 -16.69 -9.46
C THR A 261 -6.82 -17.36 -9.51
N ASP A 262 -7.49 -17.46 -8.37
CA ASP A 262 -8.86 -17.97 -8.30
C ASP A 262 -9.72 -17.12 -7.32
N PRO A 263 -10.76 -16.45 -7.86
CA PRO A 263 -11.15 -16.34 -9.27
C PRO A 263 -10.24 -15.41 -10.07
N GLY A 264 -10.32 -15.52 -11.41
CA GLY A 264 -9.62 -14.64 -12.35
C GLY A 264 -8.52 -15.31 -13.17
N ASN A 265 -8.48 -16.65 -13.22
CA ASN A 265 -7.48 -17.42 -13.95
C ASN A 265 -7.58 -17.28 -15.49
N LEU A 266 -8.77 -17.08 -16.05
CA LEU A 266 -9.00 -16.95 -17.48
C LEU A 266 -8.86 -15.50 -17.97
N LEU A 267 -7.76 -14.86 -17.63
CA LEU A 267 -7.42 -13.52 -18.12
C LEU A 267 -6.31 -13.59 -19.18
N MET A 268 -6.21 -12.57 -20.00
CA MET A 268 -5.11 -12.39 -20.93
C MET A 268 -4.44 -11.04 -20.70
N TYR A 269 -3.11 -10.99 -20.79
CA TYR A 269 -2.37 -9.74 -20.86
C TYR A 269 -1.54 -9.67 -22.14
N GLY A 270 -1.51 -8.50 -22.76
CA GLY A 270 -0.80 -8.28 -24.00
C GLY A 270 -0.56 -6.82 -24.31
N THR A 271 -0.08 -6.54 -25.52
CA THR A 271 0.17 -5.20 -26.02
C THR A 271 -0.31 -5.04 -27.45
N LEU A 272 -0.70 -3.81 -27.82
CA LEU A 272 -1.00 -3.40 -29.18
C LEU A 272 -0.28 -2.08 -29.44
N LYS A 273 0.82 -2.12 -30.22
CA LYS A 273 1.76 -0.97 -30.34
C LYS A 273 2.20 -0.53 -28.95
N ASN A 274 1.98 0.73 -28.59
CA ASN A 274 2.29 1.33 -27.28
C ASN A 274 1.15 1.22 -26.23
N LYS A 275 0.12 0.43 -26.51
CA LYS A 275 -1.05 0.27 -25.64
C LYS A 275 -0.96 -1.04 -24.86
N GLN A 276 -1.32 -1.01 -23.60
CA GLN A 276 -1.52 -2.20 -22.79
C GLN A 276 -2.92 -2.79 -23.08
N VAL A 277 -3.01 -4.11 -23.10
CA VAL A 277 -4.25 -4.82 -23.41
C VAL A 277 -4.52 -5.88 -22.35
N ILE A 278 -5.70 -5.84 -21.74
CA ILE A 278 -6.15 -6.86 -20.79
C ILE A 278 -7.40 -7.54 -21.38
N GLY A 279 -7.34 -8.86 -21.58
CA GLY A 279 -8.51 -9.68 -21.81
C GLY A 279 -9.19 -9.93 -20.45
N VAL A 280 -10.35 -9.34 -20.27
CA VAL A 280 -11.08 -9.29 -18.99
C VAL A 280 -11.80 -10.61 -18.75
N PRO A 281 -11.56 -11.32 -17.63
CA PRO A 281 -12.23 -12.59 -17.35
C PRO A 281 -13.69 -12.38 -16.96
N GLY A 282 -14.52 -13.39 -17.19
CA GLY A 282 -15.97 -13.32 -16.93
C GLY A 282 -16.33 -12.99 -15.47
N CYS A 283 -15.50 -13.41 -14.50
CA CYS A 283 -15.69 -13.10 -13.08
C CYS A 283 -15.52 -11.60 -12.73
N ALA A 284 -14.93 -10.80 -13.61
CA ALA A 284 -14.79 -9.36 -13.42
C ALA A 284 -16.13 -8.59 -13.42
N ARG A 285 -17.23 -9.23 -13.85
CA ARG A 285 -18.60 -8.68 -13.67
C ARG A 285 -19.00 -8.52 -12.22
N SER A 286 -18.44 -9.32 -11.33
CA SER A 286 -18.63 -9.17 -9.88
C SER A 286 -17.67 -8.12 -9.33
N ALA A 287 -18.10 -7.38 -8.29
CA ALA A 287 -17.24 -6.45 -7.54
C ALA A 287 -16.22 -7.18 -6.64
N VAL A 288 -16.33 -8.50 -6.49
CA VAL A 288 -15.41 -9.29 -5.68
C VAL A 288 -14.01 -9.27 -6.29
N ARG A 289 -13.00 -9.03 -5.45
CA ARG A 289 -11.59 -9.00 -5.85
C ARG A 289 -11.16 -10.32 -6.50
N ASN A 290 -10.41 -10.24 -7.57
CA ASN A 290 -9.98 -11.39 -8.36
C ASN A 290 -8.68 -11.07 -9.14
N GLY A 291 -8.19 -11.99 -9.97
CA GLY A 291 -6.95 -11.82 -10.73
C GLY A 291 -6.92 -10.59 -11.64
N PHE A 292 -8.06 -10.18 -12.19
CA PHE A 292 -8.14 -8.95 -12.98
C PHE A 292 -7.75 -7.71 -12.18
N ASP A 293 -8.15 -7.63 -10.91
CA ASP A 293 -7.79 -6.51 -10.03
C ASP A 293 -6.28 -6.36 -9.90
N LEU A 294 -5.55 -7.47 -9.71
CA LEU A 294 -4.09 -7.44 -9.54
C LEU A 294 -3.37 -6.92 -10.79
N ILE A 295 -3.84 -7.32 -11.97
CA ILE A 295 -3.26 -6.86 -13.24
C ILE A 295 -3.65 -5.42 -13.53
N LEU A 296 -4.90 -5.04 -13.27
CA LEU A 296 -5.38 -3.68 -13.44
C LEU A 296 -4.60 -2.70 -12.55
N GLU A 297 -4.40 -3.05 -11.27
CA GLU A 297 -3.58 -2.30 -10.32
C GLU A 297 -2.18 -2.05 -10.88
N LYS A 298 -1.45 -3.11 -11.24
CA LYS A 298 -0.11 -2.98 -11.82
C LYS A 298 -0.09 -2.11 -13.06
N THR A 299 -1.09 -2.29 -13.95
CA THR A 299 -1.22 -1.52 -15.19
C THR A 299 -1.48 -0.02 -14.93
N CYS A 300 -2.33 0.32 -13.95
CA CYS A 300 -2.63 1.71 -13.59
C CYS A 300 -1.41 2.46 -13.05
N TYR A 301 -0.44 1.74 -12.46
CA TYR A 301 0.81 2.30 -11.96
C TYR A 301 2.02 2.09 -12.88
N ASP A 302 1.78 1.69 -14.15
CA ASP A 302 2.80 1.49 -15.18
C ASP A 302 3.90 0.48 -14.82
N PHE A 303 3.56 -0.56 -14.06
CA PHE A 303 4.47 -1.68 -13.94
C PHE A 303 4.63 -2.38 -15.29
N SER A 304 5.86 -2.74 -15.60
CA SER A 304 6.13 -3.66 -16.71
C SER A 304 5.60 -5.03 -16.34
N ILE A 305 4.66 -5.54 -17.13
CA ILE A 305 4.03 -6.84 -16.89
C ILE A 305 4.55 -7.81 -17.95
N ASP A 306 5.28 -8.80 -17.47
CA ASP A 306 5.76 -9.95 -18.26
C ASP A 306 5.21 -11.27 -17.70
N LYS A 307 5.67 -12.38 -18.24
CA LYS A 307 5.28 -13.71 -17.75
C LYS A 307 5.69 -13.97 -16.31
N LYS A 308 6.84 -13.40 -15.86
CA LYS A 308 7.34 -13.56 -14.49
C LYS A 308 6.41 -12.86 -13.51
N VAL A 309 6.06 -11.61 -13.78
CA VAL A 309 5.10 -10.83 -12.97
C VAL A 309 3.74 -11.53 -12.87
N ILE A 310 3.27 -12.15 -13.96
CA ILE A 310 2.02 -12.93 -13.93
C ILE A 310 2.19 -14.19 -13.05
N ALA A 311 3.30 -14.90 -13.16
CA ALA A 311 3.56 -16.09 -12.35
C ALA A 311 3.67 -15.78 -10.84
N GLU A 312 4.24 -14.63 -10.48
CA GLU A 312 4.36 -14.15 -9.10
C GLU A 312 2.99 -13.92 -8.42
N LEU A 313 1.90 -13.76 -9.20
CA LEU A 313 0.54 -13.66 -8.66
C LEU A 313 0.07 -14.92 -7.95
N SER A 314 0.74 -16.07 -8.13
CA SER A 314 0.46 -17.33 -7.43
C SER A 314 0.49 -17.17 -5.92
N SER A 315 1.40 -16.35 -5.41
CA SER A 315 1.46 -16.02 -3.99
C SER A 315 0.39 -15.00 -3.62
N GLY A 316 -0.70 -15.46 -2.98
CA GLY A 316 -1.87 -14.65 -2.66
C GLY A 316 -2.93 -14.61 -3.77
N GLY A 317 -2.77 -15.40 -4.83
CA GLY A 317 -3.73 -15.50 -5.93
C GLY A 317 -5.04 -16.24 -5.60
N LEU A 318 -5.12 -16.92 -4.46
CA LEU A 318 -6.34 -17.56 -3.99
C LEU A 318 -7.16 -16.60 -3.12
N PHE A 319 -8.23 -16.03 -3.71
CA PHE A 319 -9.09 -15.05 -3.03
C PHE A 319 -10.23 -15.69 -2.23
N LYS A 320 -10.64 -16.91 -2.58
CA LYS A 320 -11.70 -17.63 -1.89
C LYS A 320 -11.15 -18.33 -0.65
N LYS A 321 -11.64 -17.96 0.52
CA LYS A 321 -11.41 -18.68 1.77
C LYS A 321 -12.58 -19.64 1.99
N VAL A 322 -12.45 -20.89 1.60
CA VAL A 322 -13.45 -21.94 1.83
C VAL A 322 -12.95 -22.87 2.91
N ILE A 323 -13.66 -22.91 4.04
CA ILE A 323 -13.44 -23.95 5.07
C ILE A 323 -14.37 -25.10 4.71
N ARG A 324 -13.82 -26.22 4.25
CA ARG A 324 -14.60 -27.46 4.10
C ARG A 324 -14.89 -28.01 5.49
N LYS A 325 -16.16 -28.07 5.87
CA LYS A 325 -16.57 -28.91 7.01
C LYS A 325 -16.28 -30.37 6.62
N LYS A 326 -15.51 -31.06 7.48
CA LYS A 326 -15.27 -32.50 7.35
C LYS A 326 -16.56 -33.26 7.63
#